data_3a57417dd710bff502e396ecca3573b8
#
_entry.id   3a57417dd710bff502e396ecca3573b8
#
_cell.length_a   1.000
_cell.length_b   1.000
_cell.length_c   1.000
_cell.angle_alpha   90.00
_cell.angle_beta   90.00
_cell.angle_gamma   90.00
#
_symmetry.space_group_name_H-M   'P 1'
#
loop_
_entity.id
_entity.type
_entity.pdbx_description
1 polymer ?
#
loop_
_entity_poly.entity_id
_entity_poly.type
_entity_poly.pdbx_seq_one_letter_code
_entity_poly.pdbx_strand_id
1 'polypeptide(L)'
;MNKYLVTSLLVFSLLLGTAACQGQASPTNSVLALEEHPLEGPPDPDTGIFLPVGTSQEAVLAQHQAERQRSVANYVEFSDQAGGPVMASRGSGETLSAVLLTSENDPPRQIVELHKGDQVVFSVDAGLPSPALPLQSLWSYDGHWVLEILYSEDEIWQGRIYRDGQLLNDTENYLDAFGFQLLGGKPFYFYQREDGLGYYYDGQENPLPYQEILHYGCCSASTLNPQPAENMVAFYAHTGDDWYYVELGNFSED
;
A
#
# COMPACT_ATOMS: atom_id res chain seq x y z
N MET A 1 5.98 70.61 -53.04
CA MET A 1 7.03 70.04 -53.96
C MET A 1 8.17 69.53 -53.11
N ASN A 2 8.41 68.34 -53.12
CA ASN A 2 9.60 67.51 -52.98
C ASN A 2 9.30 66.21 -52.26
N LYS A 3 9.33 65.17 -53.02
CA LYS A 3 9.23 63.76 -52.62
C LYS A 3 10.61 63.31 -52.12
N TYR A 4 10.69 62.69 -51.01
CA TYR A 4 11.82 61.79 -50.65
C TYR A 4 11.31 60.41 -50.39
N LEU A 5 11.70 59.50 -51.28
CA LEU A 5 11.54 58.08 -51.20
C LEU A 5 12.65 57.55 -50.26
N VAL A 6 12.24 56.87 -49.21
CA VAL A 6 13.18 56.13 -48.36
C VAL A 6 12.91 54.64 -48.53
N THR A 7 13.83 53.99 -49.20
CA THR A 7 13.84 52.54 -49.41
C THR A 7 14.32 51.84 -48.15
N SER A 8 13.47 51.13 -47.50
CA SER A 8 13.83 50.30 -46.30
C SER A 8 14.23 48.92 -46.74
N LEU A 9 15.51 48.61 -46.52
CA LEU A 9 16.07 47.26 -46.77
C LEU A 9 15.68 46.35 -45.61
N LEU A 10 14.88 45.36 -45.86
CA LEU A 10 14.54 44.27 -44.89
C LEU A 10 15.60 43.21 -45.00
N VAL A 11 16.45 43.14 -43.96
CA VAL A 11 17.38 42.02 -43.75
C VAL A 11 16.66 40.89 -43.06
N PHE A 12 16.38 39.83 -43.80
CA PHE A 12 15.81 38.61 -43.27
C PHE A 12 16.94 37.76 -42.66
N SER A 13 17.08 37.77 -41.34
CA SER A 13 17.94 36.87 -40.60
C SER A 13 17.27 35.53 -40.41
N LEU A 14 17.70 34.51 -41.16
CA LEU A 14 17.30 33.12 -40.97
C LEU A 14 17.96 32.59 -39.69
N LEU A 15 17.24 32.51 -38.59
CA LEU A 15 17.62 31.77 -37.41
C LEU A 15 17.25 30.30 -37.64
N LEU A 16 18.25 29.50 -37.97
CA LEU A 16 18.19 28.04 -37.92
C LEU A 16 18.10 27.62 -36.46
N GLY A 17 16.90 27.44 -35.95
CA GLY A 17 16.63 26.78 -34.67
C GLY A 17 16.91 25.29 -34.79
N THR A 18 18.03 24.84 -34.22
CA THR A 18 18.25 23.40 -33.96
C THR A 18 17.23 22.96 -32.90
N ALA A 19 16.18 22.31 -33.35
CA ALA A 19 15.31 21.57 -32.47
C ALA A 19 16.11 20.40 -31.89
N ALA A 20 16.64 20.58 -30.67
CA ALA A 20 17.09 19.46 -29.86
C ALA A 20 15.86 18.64 -29.54
N CYS A 21 15.71 17.49 -30.17
CA CYS A 21 14.83 16.43 -29.70
C CYS A 21 15.31 16.02 -28.30
N GLN A 22 14.73 16.65 -27.26
CA GLN A 22 14.72 16.06 -25.94
C GLN A 22 13.90 14.78 -26.07
N GLY A 23 14.61 13.65 -26.14
CA GLY A 23 13.97 12.35 -25.99
C GLY A 23 13.26 12.36 -24.63
N GLN A 24 11.92 12.50 -24.65
CA GLN A 24 11.11 12.11 -23.52
C GLN A 24 11.41 10.63 -23.32
N ALA A 25 12.13 10.30 -22.24
CA ALA A 25 12.17 8.94 -21.75
C ALA A 25 10.71 8.56 -21.54
N SER A 26 10.21 7.62 -22.34
CA SER A 26 8.91 6.99 -22.07
C SER A 26 8.96 6.50 -20.63
N PRO A 27 7.93 6.73 -19.80
CA PRO A 27 7.87 6.11 -18.49
C PRO A 27 8.02 4.61 -18.73
N THR A 28 9.08 4.02 -18.24
CA THR A 28 9.22 2.57 -18.13
C THR A 28 8.09 2.14 -17.21
N ASN A 29 7.05 1.54 -17.78
CA ASN A 29 5.99 0.91 -16.99
C ASN A 29 6.69 -0.11 -16.08
N SER A 30 6.82 0.23 -14.82
CA SER A 30 7.37 -0.69 -13.82
C SER A 30 6.26 -1.66 -13.43
N VAL A 31 6.02 -2.64 -14.29
CA VAL A 31 5.13 -3.77 -13.96
C VAL A 31 5.93 -4.70 -13.06
N LEU A 32 5.36 -5.04 -11.90
CA LEU A 32 5.96 -6.03 -11.03
C LEU A 32 5.88 -7.41 -11.67
N ALA A 33 6.89 -8.24 -11.47
CA ALA A 33 6.83 -9.64 -11.85
C ALA A 33 5.93 -10.38 -10.89
N LEU A 34 5.15 -11.32 -11.41
CA LEU A 34 4.25 -12.17 -10.64
C LEU A 34 4.67 -13.62 -10.84
N GLU A 35 4.96 -14.30 -9.72
CA GLU A 35 5.22 -15.74 -9.67
C GLU A 35 4.09 -16.42 -8.91
N GLU A 36 3.47 -17.42 -9.53
CA GLU A 36 2.29 -18.11 -9.02
C GLU A 36 2.58 -19.58 -8.78
N HIS A 37 2.19 -20.09 -7.61
CA HIS A 37 2.40 -21.45 -7.19
C HIS A 37 1.06 -22.07 -6.76
N PRO A 38 0.49 -22.99 -7.55
CA PRO A 38 -0.76 -23.65 -7.20
C PRO A 38 -0.64 -24.45 -5.89
N LEU A 39 -1.70 -24.43 -5.10
CA LEU A 39 -1.82 -25.18 -3.85
C LEU A 39 -2.89 -26.27 -4.00
N GLU A 40 -2.77 -27.34 -3.22
CA GLU A 40 -3.76 -28.42 -3.18
C GLU A 40 -5.09 -28.02 -2.52
N GLY A 41 -5.13 -26.87 -1.85
CA GLY A 41 -6.31 -26.35 -1.15
C GLY A 41 -5.98 -25.07 -0.38
N PRO A 42 -6.91 -24.60 0.47
CA PRO A 42 -6.70 -23.41 1.27
C PRO A 42 -5.47 -23.55 2.16
N PRO A 43 -4.73 -22.45 2.40
CA PRO A 43 -3.56 -22.48 3.28
C PRO A 43 -3.98 -22.90 4.69
N ASP A 44 -3.15 -23.72 5.32
CA ASP A 44 -3.37 -24.18 6.68
C ASP A 44 -3.24 -23.00 7.67
N PRO A 45 -4.30 -22.67 8.42
CA PRO A 45 -4.26 -21.57 9.38
C PRO A 45 -3.21 -21.75 10.49
N ASP A 46 -2.89 -23.00 10.83
CA ASP A 46 -1.96 -23.28 11.94
C ASP A 46 -0.49 -23.11 11.52
N THR A 47 -0.19 -23.28 10.25
CA THR A 47 1.19 -23.11 9.79
C THR A 47 1.59 -21.66 9.62
N GLY A 48 0.69 -20.76 9.28
CA GLY A 48 0.86 -19.28 9.22
C GLY A 48 2.22 -18.77 8.69
N ILE A 49 3.00 -19.67 8.09
CA ILE A 49 4.36 -19.45 7.64
C ILE A 49 4.32 -19.33 6.14
N PHE A 50 4.51 -18.11 5.66
CA PHE A 50 4.90 -17.91 4.27
C PHE A 50 6.32 -18.47 4.11
N LEU A 51 6.41 -19.57 3.41
CA LEU A 51 7.69 -20.06 2.92
C LEU A 51 7.67 -19.78 1.43
N PRO A 52 8.56 -18.91 0.93
CA PRO A 52 8.72 -18.76 -0.50
C PRO A 52 8.95 -20.13 -1.14
N VAL A 53 8.17 -20.44 -2.15
CA VAL A 53 8.31 -21.65 -2.95
C VAL A 53 8.64 -21.24 -4.38
N GLY A 54 9.37 -22.03 -5.10
CA GLY A 54 9.75 -21.70 -6.46
C GLY A 54 11.06 -20.94 -6.56
N THR A 55 11.07 -19.87 -7.34
CA THR A 55 12.29 -19.15 -7.70
C THR A 55 12.75 -18.11 -6.68
N SER A 56 12.02 -17.96 -5.57
CA SER A 56 12.39 -16.99 -4.54
C SER A 56 13.80 -17.20 -4.02
N GLN A 57 14.58 -16.15 -4.08
CA GLN A 57 15.97 -16.19 -3.69
C GLN A 57 16.11 -16.20 -2.17
N GLU A 58 17.23 -16.71 -1.67
CA GLU A 58 17.55 -16.76 -0.23
C GLU A 58 17.45 -15.36 0.43
N ALA A 59 17.85 -14.30 -0.30
CA ALA A 59 17.74 -12.92 0.15
C ALA A 59 16.28 -12.49 0.38
N VAL A 60 15.36 -12.87 -0.51
CA VAL A 60 13.92 -12.59 -0.39
C VAL A 60 13.33 -13.33 0.80
N LEU A 61 13.70 -14.60 1.00
CA LEU A 61 13.31 -15.38 2.17
C LEU A 61 13.78 -14.71 3.47
N ALA A 62 15.03 -14.26 3.50
CA ALA A 62 15.57 -13.56 4.68
C ALA A 62 14.83 -12.25 4.99
N GLN A 63 14.46 -11.49 3.95
CA GLN A 63 13.64 -10.27 4.08
C GLN A 63 12.25 -10.58 4.63
N HIS A 64 11.56 -11.59 4.10
CA HIS A 64 10.27 -12.06 4.60
C HIS A 64 10.34 -12.45 6.08
N GLN A 65 11.34 -13.20 6.46
CA GLN A 65 11.54 -13.61 7.86
C GLN A 65 11.79 -12.40 8.76
N ALA A 66 12.59 -11.44 8.31
CA ALA A 66 12.88 -10.22 9.06
C ALA A 66 11.63 -9.34 9.22
N GLU A 67 10.83 -9.17 8.17
CA GLU A 67 9.57 -8.41 8.25
C GLU A 67 8.55 -9.08 9.15
N ARG A 68 8.43 -10.38 9.06
CA ARG A 68 7.56 -11.15 9.95
C ARG A 68 7.96 -10.99 11.40
N GLN A 69 9.26 -11.08 11.72
CA GLN A 69 9.75 -10.88 13.08
C GLN A 69 9.44 -9.47 13.58
N ARG A 70 9.61 -8.44 12.72
CA ARG A 70 9.23 -7.06 13.04
C ARG A 70 7.73 -6.92 13.28
N SER A 71 6.89 -7.50 12.43
CA SER A 71 5.43 -7.44 12.59
C SER A 71 4.97 -8.09 13.88
N VAL A 72 5.53 -9.25 14.23
CA VAL A 72 5.23 -9.93 15.50
C VAL A 72 5.75 -9.12 16.69
N ALA A 73 6.96 -8.57 16.62
CA ALA A 73 7.52 -7.73 17.68
C ALA A 73 6.68 -6.46 17.89
N ASN A 74 6.28 -5.78 16.82
CA ASN A 74 5.40 -4.64 16.90
C ASN A 74 4.05 -5.01 17.54
N TYR A 75 3.46 -6.13 17.16
CA TYR A 75 2.19 -6.60 17.75
C TYR A 75 2.30 -6.82 19.26
N VAL A 76 3.38 -7.41 19.73
CA VAL A 76 3.65 -7.61 21.18
C VAL A 76 3.86 -6.27 21.90
N GLU A 77 4.58 -5.34 21.29
CA GLU A 77 4.83 -4.01 21.86
C GLU A 77 3.53 -3.19 21.99
N PHE A 78 2.56 -3.36 21.08
CA PHE A 78 1.27 -2.69 21.11
C PHE A 78 0.33 -3.19 22.23
N SER A 79 0.44 -4.46 22.62
CA SER A 79 -0.47 -5.06 23.60
C SER A 79 -0.19 -4.64 25.03
N ASP A 80 1.02 -4.15 25.32
CA ASP A 80 1.49 -3.89 26.70
C ASP A 80 1.45 -2.39 27.12
N GLN A 81 1.06 -1.47 26.21
CA GLN A 81 1.02 -0.04 26.55
C GLN A 81 -0.31 0.36 27.23
N ALA A 82 -0.19 0.97 28.39
CA ALA A 82 -1.34 1.57 29.09
C ALA A 82 -1.84 2.80 28.31
N GLY A 83 -2.94 2.66 27.56
CA GLY A 83 -3.54 3.73 26.75
C GLY A 83 -4.00 3.27 25.37
N GLY A 84 -3.81 2.00 25.04
CA GLY A 84 -4.14 1.42 23.74
C GLY A 84 -2.94 1.26 22.81
N PRO A 85 -3.10 0.48 21.74
CA PRO A 85 -2.03 0.25 20.76
C PRO A 85 -1.55 1.56 20.13
N VAL A 86 -0.23 1.72 20.07
CA VAL A 86 0.45 2.85 19.41
C VAL A 86 1.33 2.33 18.28
N MET A 87 1.23 2.91 17.10
CA MET A 87 2.06 2.56 15.96
C MET A 87 2.87 3.76 15.50
N ALA A 88 4.19 3.61 15.42
CA ALA A 88 5.06 4.61 14.81
C ALA A 88 5.06 4.47 13.27
N SER A 89 5.20 5.61 12.58
CA SER A 89 5.31 5.63 11.13
C SER A 89 6.58 4.93 10.65
N ARG A 90 6.45 4.16 9.58
CA ARG A 90 7.56 3.60 8.81
C ARG A 90 7.95 4.54 7.66
N GLY A 91 9.11 4.30 7.07
CA GLY A 91 9.60 5.06 5.92
C GLY A 91 10.57 6.18 6.32
N SER A 92 10.90 7.03 5.35
CA SER A 92 11.94 8.06 5.46
C SER A 92 11.41 9.46 5.77
N GLY A 93 10.09 9.59 5.92
CA GLY A 93 9.43 10.87 6.14
C GLY A 93 9.41 11.31 7.60
N GLU A 94 8.47 12.17 7.93
CA GLU A 94 8.28 12.69 9.28
C GLU A 94 7.83 11.58 10.24
N THR A 95 8.34 11.62 11.47
CA THR A 95 7.90 10.68 12.51
C THR A 95 6.51 11.05 13.00
N LEU A 96 5.56 10.16 12.78
CA LEU A 96 4.18 10.23 13.24
C LEU A 96 3.89 9.02 14.10
N SER A 97 2.86 9.10 14.92
CA SER A 97 2.34 7.96 15.67
C SER A 97 0.82 7.89 15.54
N ALA A 98 0.30 6.69 15.34
CA ALA A 98 -1.13 6.41 15.39
C ALA A 98 -1.49 5.75 16.72
N VAL A 99 -2.57 6.18 17.34
CA VAL A 99 -3.06 5.70 18.62
C VAL A 99 -4.48 5.16 18.43
N LEU A 100 -4.75 3.97 18.95
CA LEU A 100 -6.10 3.40 18.97
C LEU A 100 -6.77 3.73 20.30
N LEU A 101 -7.91 4.38 20.23
CA LEU A 101 -8.76 4.73 21.36
C LEU A 101 -10.12 4.03 21.27
N THR A 102 -10.78 3.85 22.40
CA THR A 102 -12.17 3.38 22.46
C THR A 102 -13.03 4.52 22.99
N SER A 103 -14.10 4.85 22.26
CA SER A 103 -15.04 5.90 22.69
C SER A 103 -15.89 5.42 23.88
N GLU A 104 -16.41 6.39 24.64
CA GLU A 104 -17.36 6.14 25.74
C GLU A 104 -18.80 5.97 25.25
N ASN A 105 -19.05 5.93 23.93
CA ASN A 105 -20.37 5.75 23.35
C ASN A 105 -20.96 4.37 23.66
N ASP A 106 -22.26 4.22 23.46
CA ASP A 106 -22.97 2.94 23.53
C ASP A 106 -23.72 2.72 22.19
N PRO A 107 -23.30 1.77 21.35
CA PRO A 107 -22.11 0.90 21.51
C PRO A 107 -20.78 1.67 21.42
N PRO A 108 -19.71 1.17 22.05
CA PRO A 108 -18.40 1.78 21.96
C PRO A 108 -17.87 1.70 20.52
N ARG A 109 -17.13 2.73 20.10
CA ARG A 109 -16.48 2.78 18.78
C ARG A 109 -14.97 2.87 18.93
N GLN A 110 -14.26 2.35 17.97
CA GLN A 110 -12.81 2.47 17.90
C GLN A 110 -12.45 3.72 17.10
N ILE A 111 -11.56 4.51 17.62
CA ILE A 111 -11.08 5.75 17.01
C ILE A 111 -9.57 5.63 16.82
N VAL A 112 -9.08 5.92 15.62
CA VAL A 112 -7.66 6.03 15.37
C VAL A 112 -7.29 7.51 15.26
N GLU A 113 -6.36 7.94 16.10
CA GLU A 113 -5.78 9.28 16.05
C GLU A 113 -4.35 9.23 15.54
N LEU A 114 -4.03 10.11 14.59
CA LEU A 114 -2.67 10.33 14.10
C LEU A 114 -2.07 11.54 14.79
N HIS A 115 -0.92 11.37 15.40
CA HIS A 115 -0.21 12.37 16.16
C HIS A 115 1.12 12.77 15.51
N LYS A 116 1.43 14.06 15.60
CA LYS A 116 2.74 14.64 15.34
C LYS A 116 3.25 15.24 16.66
N GLY A 117 4.13 14.52 17.35
CA GLY A 117 4.43 14.82 18.75
C GLY A 117 3.15 14.76 19.60
N ASP A 118 2.85 15.84 20.33
CA ASP A 118 1.65 15.92 21.18
C ASP A 118 0.40 16.44 20.43
N GLN A 119 0.49 16.73 19.15
CA GLN A 119 -0.61 17.29 18.37
C GLN A 119 -1.35 16.20 17.58
N VAL A 120 -2.67 16.09 17.76
CA VAL A 120 -3.54 15.31 16.86
C VAL A 120 -3.64 16.04 15.52
N VAL A 121 -3.21 15.40 14.44
CA VAL A 121 -3.26 15.93 13.08
C VAL A 121 -4.36 15.32 12.23
N PHE A 122 -4.85 14.12 12.63
CA PHE A 122 -5.96 13.44 11.97
C PHE A 122 -6.66 12.52 12.97
N SER A 123 -7.96 12.31 12.80
CA SER A 123 -8.74 11.36 13.62
C SER A 123 -9.81 10.72 12.74
N VAL A 124 -10.02 9.42 12.90
CA VAL A 124 -10.98 8.64 12.12
C VAL A 124 -11.67 7.59 12.97
N ASP A 125 -12.95 7.40 12.71
CA ASP A 125 -13.74 6.30 13.26
C ASP A 125 -13.42 5.00 12.51
N ALA A 126 -12.93 4.00 13.23
CA ALA A 126 -12.62 2.67 12.72
C ALA A 126 -13.75 1.65 12.95
N GLY A 127 -14.91 2.11 13.41
CA GLY A 127 -16.10 1.28 13.57
C GLY A 127 -16.22 0.63 14.93
N LEU A 128 -16.91 -0.50 14.95
CA LEU A 128 -17.15 -1.29 16.17
C LEU A 128 -15.90 -2.11 16.53
N PRO A 129 -15.70 -2.42 17.83
CA PRO A 129 -14.65 -3.35 18.25
C PRO A 129 -14.75 -4.69 17.53
N SER A 130 -13.65 -5.16 16.99
CA SER A 130 -13.55 -6.44 16.28
C SER A 130 -12.37 -7.26 16.81
N PRO A 131 -12.33 -8.59 16.55
CA PRO A 131 -11.19 -9.42 16.92
C PRO A 131 -9.88 -9.04 16.23
N ALA A 132 -9.95 -8.42 15.04
CA ALA A 132 -8.79 -7.92 14.34
C ALA A 132 -8.50 -6.46 14.76
N LEU A 133 -7.22 -6.11 14.84
CA LEU A 133 -6.82 -4.75 15.20
C LEU A 133 -7.21 -3.77 14.09
N PRO A 134 -7.83 -2.63 14.42
CA PRO A 134 -8.14 -1.60 13.42
C PRO A 134 -6.90 -0.95 12.82
N LEU A 135 -5.84 -0.77 13.61
CA LEU A 135 -4.62 -0.10 13.18
C LEU A 135 -3.72 -1.08 12.44
N GLN A 136 -3.66 -0.98 11.10
CA GLN A 136 -2.97 -1.93 10.24
C GLN A 136 -1.58 -1.46 9.83
N SER A 137 -1.45 -0.26 9.30
CA SER A 137 -0.14 0.30 8.94
C SER A 137 -0.12 1.82 8.97
N LEU A 138 1.07 2.39 9.22
CA LEU A 138 1.34 3.82 9.14
C LEU A 138 2.67 4.04 8.43
N TRP A 139 2.66 4.84 7.39
CA TRP A 139 3.83 5.18 6.59
C TRP A 139 3.99 6.69 6.43
N SER A 140 5.25 7.13 6.31
CA SER A 140 5.60 8.52 6.01
C SER A 140 6.73 8.54 4.97
N TYR A 141 6.49 9.14 3.81
CA TYR A 141 7.42 9.21 2.69
C TYR A 141 7.14 10.43 1.82
N ASP A 142 8.17 11.03 1.25
CA ASP A 142 8.10 12.15 0.29
C ASP A 142 7.17 13.31 0.71
N GLY A 143 7.09 13.58 2.03
CA GLY A 143 6.24 14.62 2.59
C GLY A 143 4.76 14.22 2.73
N HIS A 144 4.41 12.99 2.43
CA HIS A 144 3.09 12.39 2.61
C HIS A 144 3.06 11.45 3.80
N TRP A 145 1.87 11.24 4.35
CA TRP A 145 1.61 10.12 5.25
C TRP A 145 0.47 9.25 4.73
N VAL A 146 0.54 7.98 5.05
CA VAL A 146 -0.50 7.00 4.73
C VAL A 146 -0.82 6.18 5.96
N LEU A 147 -2.10 6.14 6.31
CA LEU A 147 -2.67 5.34 7.39
C LEU A 147 -3.60 4.30 6.80
N GLU A 148 -3.36 3.05 7.10
CA GLU A 148 -4.26 1.95 6.77
C GLU A 148 -4.98 1.49 8.03
N ILE A 149 -6.30 1.40 7.95
CA ILE A 149 -7.13 0.88 9.03
C ILE A 149 -8.05 -0.23 8.54
N LEU A 150 -8.39 -1.14 9.44
CA LEU A 150 -9.54 -2.01 9.30
C LEU A 150 -10.77 -1.29 9.89
N TYR A 151 -11.74 -1.02 9.05
CA TYR A 151 -13.06 -0.53 9.48
C TYR A 151 -14.00 -1.72 9.70
N SER A 152 -14.67 -1.75 10.85
CA SER A 152 -15.58 -2.83 11.21
C SER A 152 -16.97 -2.28 11.57
N GLU A 153 -18.00 -2.72 10.86
CA GLU A 153 -19.41 -2.36 11.11
C GLU A 153 -20.30 -3.53 10.68
N ASP A 154 -21.23 -3.95 11.54
CA ASP A 154 -22.24 -4.97 11.26
C ASP A 154 -21.69 -6.25 10.56
N GLU A 155 -20.60 -6.80 11.07
CA GLU A 155 -19.90 -7.96 10.52
C GLU A 155 -19.19 -7.70 9.15
N ILE A 156 -19.21 -6.47 8.65
CA ILE A 156 -18.46 -6.05 7.48
C ILE A 156 -17.09 -5.58 7.93
N TRP A 157 -16.05 -6.13 7.33
CA TRP A 157 -14.67 -5.73 7.54
C TRP A 157 -14.14 -5.15 6.24
N GLN A 158 -13.64 -3.93 6.29
CA GLN A 158 -13.19 -3.19 5.12
C GLN A 158 -11.85 -2.50 5.40
N GLY A 159 -10.90 -2.75 4.57
CA GLY A 159 -9.65 -2.00 4.55
C GLY A 159 -9.87 -0.58 4.01
N ARG A 160 -9.34 0.38 4.72
CA ARG A 160 -9.41 1.80 4.35
C ARG A 160 -8.03 2.41 4.40
N ILE A 161 -7.63 3.02 3.30
CA ILE A 161 -6.35 3.70 3.20
C ILE A 161 -6.59 5.21 3.12
N TYR A 162 -6.02 5.93 4.08
CA TYR A 162 -6.03 7.40 4.12
C TYR A 162 -4.66 7.92 3.70
N ARG A 163 -4.61 8.81 2.73
CA ARG A 163 -3.42 9.55 2.34
C ARG A 163 -3.64 11.03 2.63
N ASP A 164 -2.85 11.61 3.54
CA ASP A 164 -2.96 13.02 3.93
C ASP A 164 -4.38 13.44 4.33
N GLY A 165 -5.13 12.53 4.97
CA GLY A 165 -6.51 12.72 5.40
C GLY A 165 -7.59 12.41 4.36
N GLN A 166 -7.22 12.08 3.12
CA GLN A 166 -8.17 11.68 2.08
C GLN A 166 -8.32 10.15 2.05
N LEU A 167 -9.55 9.67 2.08
CA LEU A 167 -9.87 8.25 1.94
C LEU A 167 -9.72 7.83 0.48
N LEU A 168 -8.75 6.97 0.17
CA LEU A 168 -8.52 6.48 -1.20
C LEU A 168 -9.69 5.63 -1.70
N ASN A 169 -10.35 4.90 -0.81
CA ASN A 169 -11.53 4.11 -1.17
C ASN A 169 -12.60 4.98 -1.86
N ASP A 170 -12.83 6.19 -1.35
CA ASP A 170 -13.84 7.11 -1.92
C ASP A 170 -13.34 7.77 -3.22
N THR A 171 -12.06 8.19 -3.25
CA THR A 171 -11.51 8.91 -4.41
C THR A 171 -11.30 8.03 -5.62
N GLU A 172 -10.99 6.74 -5.39
CA GLU A 172 -10.68 5.76 -6.44
C GLU A 172 -11.80 4.73 -6.66
N ASN A 173 -12.92 4.82 -5.92
CA ASN A 173 -14.05 3.88 -5.93
C ASN A 173 -13.65 2.44 -5.60
N TYR A 174 -12.86 2.26 -4.54
CA TYR A 174 -12.53 0.95 -4.03
C TYR A 174 -13.56 0.49 -2.98
N LEU A 175 -14.03 -0.74 -3.12
CA LEU A 175 -14.83 -1.41 -2.09
C LEU A 175 -13.97 -1.77 -0.89
N ASP A 176 -12.68 -2.08 -1.15
CA ASP A 176 -11.68 -2.46 -0.16
C ASP A 176 -10.29 -2.00 -0.62
N ALA A 177 -9.42 -1.59 0.30
CA ALA A 177 -8.04 -1.23 0.00
C ALA A 177 -7.14 -1.59 1.19
N PHE A 178 -6.09 -2.38 0.96
CA PHE A 178 -5.31 -3.01 2.03
C PHE A 178 -3.87 -3.31 1.62
N GLY A 179 -3.03 -3.61 2.62
CA GLY A 179 -1.65 -4.03 2.43
C GLY A 179 -0.74 -2.91 1.94
N PHE A 180 -0.94 -1.67 2.42
CA PHE A 180 -0.09 -0.57 2.02
C PHE A 180 1.35 -0.75 2.49
N GLN A 181 2.28 -0.57 1.56
CA GLN A 181 3.71 -0.56 1.83
C GLN A 181 4.47 0.28 0.79
N LEU A 182 5.75 0.54 1.05
CA LEU A 182 6.69 1.01 0.04
C LEU A 182 7.45 -0.19 -0.51
N LEU A 183 7.19 -0.53 -1.76
CA LEU A 183 7.83 -1.63 -2.47
C LEU A 183 8.91 -1.05 -3.38
N GLY A 184 10.18 -1.33 -3.08
CA GLY A 184 11.30 -0.66 -3.74
C GLY A 184 11.26 0.87 -3.60
N GLY A 185 10.76 1.39 -2.47
CA GLY A 185 10.60 2.82 -2.21
C GLY A 185 9.37 3.47 -2.85
N LYS A 186 8.52 2.72 -3.55
CA LYS A 186 7.34 3.23 -4.25
C LYS A 186 6.04 2.75 -3.61
N PRO A 187 4.97 3.58 -3.59
CA PRO A 187 3.68 3.19 -3.02
C PRO A 187 3.11 1.95 -3.69
N PHE A 188 2.70 1.01 -2.87
CA PHE A 188 2.02 -0.23 -3.24
C PHE A 188 0.87 -0.50 -2.30
N TYR A 189 -0.27 -0.98 -2.80
CA TYR A 189 -1.39 -1.55 -2.03
C TYR A 189 -2.29 -2.37 -2.94
N PHE A 190 -3.08 -3.27 -2.36
CA PHE A 190 -4.15 -3.99 -3.04
C PHE A 190 -5.46 -3.21 -2.97
N TYR A 191 -6.31 -3.42 -3.96
CA TYR A 191 -7.67 -2.88 -3.96
C TYR A 191 -8.68 -3.89 -4.54
N GLN A 192 -9.91 -3.80 -4.07
CA GLN A 192 -11.07 -4.49 -4.61
C GLN A 192 -12.06 -3.47 -5.17
N ARG A 193 -12.58 -3.73 -6.38
CA ARG A 193 -13.70 -3.03 -7.00
C ARG A 193 -14.82 -3.99 -7.35
N GLU A 194 -15.95 -3.47 -7.83
CA GLU A 194 -17.05 -4.30 -8.34
C GLU A 194 -16.63 -5.20 -9.51
N ASP A 195 -15.68 -4.76 -10.31
CA ASP A 195 -15.20 -5.45 -11.52
C ASP A 195 -13.98 -6.34 -11.27
N GLY A 196 -13.40 -6.35 -10.08
CA GLY A 196 -12.31 -7.25 -9.74
C GLY A 196 -11.32 -6.74 -8.71
N LEU A 197 -10.33 -7.57 -8.49
CA LEU A 197 -9.19 -7.36 -7.61
C LEU A 197 -8.01 -6.82 -8.40
N GLY A 198 -7.20 -5.96 -7.78
CA GLY A 198 -5.98 -5.45 -8.38
C GLY A 198 -4.98 -4.93 -7.35
N TYR A 199 -3.88 -4.41 -7.85
CA TYR A 199 -2.91 -3.68 -7.05
C TYR A 199 -2.56 -2.35 -7.70
N TYR A 200 -2.27 -1.37 -6.84
CA TYR A 200 -1.69 -0.10 -7.22
C TYR A 200 -0.18 -0.15 -6.99
N TYR A 201 0.60 0.30 -7.95
CA TYR A 201 2.04 0.43 -7.83
C TYR A 201 2.55 1.61 -8.66
N ASP A 202 3.34 2.50 -8.05
CA ASP A 202 4.03 3.60 -8.71
C ASP A 202 3.13 4.44 -9.65
N GLY A 203 1.92 4.79 -9.20
CA GLY A 203 0.98 5.60 -9.98
C GLY A 203 0.11 4.82 -10.96
N GLN A 204 0.18 3.49 -10.98
CA GLN A 204 -0.58 2.65 -11.90
C GLN A 204 -1.39 1.58 -11.19
N GLU A 205 -2.60 1.35 -11.69
CA GLU A 205 -3.44 0.23 -11.29
C GLU A 205 -3.23 -0.95 -12.24
N ASN A 206 -3.13 -2.13 -11.66
CA ASN A 206 -2.89 -3.38 -12.37
C ASN A 206 -3.88 -4.43 -11.89
N PRO A 207 -4.69 -5.04 -12.78
CA PRO A 207 -5.63 -6.06 -12.38
C PRO A 207 -4.91 -7.36 -11.98
N LEU A 208 -5.52 -8.11 -11.08
CA LEU A 208 -5.10 -9.45 -10.69
C LEU A 208 -6.18 -10.48 -11.11
N PRO A 209 -5.77 -11.72 -11.44
CA PRO A 209 -6.71 -12.73 -11.92
C PRO A 209 -7.47 -13.46 -10.80
N TYR A 210 -7.32 -13.03 -9.55
CA TYR A 210 -7.90 -13.67 -8.38
C TYR A 210 -9.24 -13.05 -8.00
N GLN A 211 -10.08 -13.83 -7.32
CA GLN A 211 -11.34 -13.35 -6.76
C GLN A 211 -11.14 -12.70 -5.40
N GLU A 212 -10.21 -13.26 -4.61
CA GLU A 212 -9.97 -12.79 -3.25
C GLU A 212 -8.51 -13.00 -2.84
N ILE A 213 -7.99 -12.06 -2.07
CA ILE A 213 -6.79 -12.19 -1.24
C ILE A 213 -7.26 -12.19 0.20
N LEU A 214 -7.05 -13.28 0.94
CA LEU A 214 -7.39 -13.34 2.36
C LEU A 214 -6.60 -12.28 3.13
N HIS A 215 -7.28 -11.46 3.92
CA HIS A 215 -6.63 -10.44 4.76
C HIS A 215 -7.48 -10.10 5.97
N TYR A 216 -6.89 -9.42 6.96
CA TYR A 216 -7.51 -8.98 8.22
C TYR A 216 -8.17 -10.08 9.08
N GLY A 217 -7.90 -11.34 8.85
CA GLY A 217 -8.45 -12.39 9.69
C GLY A 217 -7.78 -12.44 11.05
N CYS A 218 -8.56 -12.61 12.10
CA CYS A 218 -8.02 -13.18 13.32
C CYS A 218 -7.92 -14.69 13.18
N CYS A 219 -6.92 -15.33 13.77
CA CYS A 219 -6.92 -16.77 14.00
C CYS A 219 -6.96 -17.66 12.75
N SER A 220 -6.53 -17.16 11.59
CA SER A 220 -6.47 -17.89 10.32
C SER A 220 -5.23 -17.49 9.49
N ALA A 221 -5.04 -18.11 8.33
CA ALA A 221 -3.97 -17.75 7.41
C ALA A 221 -4.01 -16.25 7.00
N SER A 222 -5.16 -15.62 7.05
CA SER A 222 -5.33 -14.19 6.77
C SER A 222 -4.69 -13.25 7.79
N THR A 223 -4.34 -13.73 8.99
CA THR A 223 -3.69 -12.91 10.02
C THR A 223 -2.37 -12.28 9.57
N LEU A 224 -1.64 -12.99 8.72
CA LEU A 224 -0.34 -12.54 8.21
C LEU A 224 -0.34 -12.39 6.67
N ASN A 225 -1.49 -12.28 6.06
CA ASN A 225 -1.65 -12.14 4.62
C ASN A 225 -2.22 -10.74 4.29
N PRO A 226 -1.67 -10.00 3.35
CA PRO A 226 -0.43 -10.25 2.61
C PRO A 226 0.83 -10.02 3.47
N GLN A 227 1.94 -10.67 3.11
CA GLN A 227 3.22 -10.57 3.80
C GLN A 227 4.16 -9.63 3.05
N PRO A 228 4.49 -8.45 3.61
CA PRO A 228 5.37 -7.48 2.95
C PRO A 228 6.85 -7.86 3.07
N ALA A 229 7.62 -7.50 2.05
CA ALA A 229 9.08 -7.43 2.08
C ALA A 229 9.56 -6.19 1.32
N GLU A 230 10.86 -5.90 1.32
CA GLU A 230 11.40 -4.67 0.73
C GLU A 230 11.12 -4.56 -0.78
N ASN A 231 11.30 -5.67 -1.53
CA ASN A 231 11.21 -5.70 -2.98
C ASN A 231 10.00 -6.50 -3.51
N MET A 232 9.21 -7.09 -2.62
CA MET A 232 8.08 -7.92 -3.01
C MET A 232 7.01 -7.97 -1.93
N VAL A 233 5.87 -8.49 -2.31
CA VAL A 233 4.80 -8.94 -1.41
C VAL A 233 4.45 -10.37 -1.76
N ALA A 234 4.28 -11.21 -0.74
CA ALA A 234 3.78 -12.56 -0.89
C ALA A 234 2.39 -12.69 -0.30
N PHE A 235 1.52 -13.44 -0.96
CA PHE A 235 0.15 -13.59 -0.51
C PHE A 235 -0.49 -14.90 -0.96
N TYR A 236 -1.52 -15.31 -0.24
CA TYR A 236 -2.43 -16.35 -0.67
C TYR A 236 -3.66 -15.72 -1.31
N ALA A 237 -4.02 -16.26 -2.47
CA ALA A 237 -5.20 -15.83 -3.21
C ALA A 237 -5.95 -17.05 -3.75
N HIS A 238 -7.21 -16.86 -4.15
CA HIS A 238 -7.97 -17.94 -4.80
C HIS A 238 -8.86 -17.40 -5.93
N THR A 239 -9.22 -18.33 -6.82
CA THR A 239 -10.24 -18.17 -7.86
C THR A 239 -11.10 -19.42 -7.90
N GLY A 240 -12.37 -19.31 -7.50
CA GLY A 240 -13.21 -20.48 -7.26
C GLY A 240 -12.61 -21.36 -6.15
N ASP A 241 -12.40 -22.65 -6.45
CA ASP A 241 -11.81 -23.61 -5.53
C ASP A 241 -10.27 -23.71 -5.65
N ASP A 242 -9.67 -23.01 -6.62
CA ASP A 242 -8.23 -23.06 -6.89
C ASP A 242 -7.49 -22.06 -6.02
N TRP A 243 -6.51 -22.52 -5.26
CA TRP A 243 -5.69 -21.74 -4.35
C TRP A 243 -4.28 -21.57 -4.87
N TYR A 244 -3.70 -20.40 -4.56
CA TYR A 244 -2.37 -20.01 -5.01
C TYR A 244 -1.59 -19.34 -3.88
N TYR A 245 -0.31 -19.65 -3.80
CA TYR A 245 0.69 -18.81 -3.18
C TYR A 245 1.31 -17.94 -4.27
N VAL A 246 1.35 -16.65 -4.06
CA VAL A 246 1.77 -15.68 -5.07
C VAL A 246 2.88 -14.79 -4.53
N GLU A 247 3.90 -14.58 -5.32
CA GLU A 247 4.95 -13.61 -5.09
C GLU A 247 4.85 -12.52 -6.17
N LEU A 248 4.74 -11.27 -5.75
CA LEU A 248 4.62 -10.12 -6.62
C LEU A 248 5.70 -9.10 -6.27
N GLY A 249 6.62 -8.81 -7.18
CA GLY A 249 7.75 -7.97 -6.85
C GLY A 249 8.74 -7.69 -7.97
N ASN A 250 9.85 -7.10 -7.58
CA ASN A 250 11.01 -6.89 -8.43
C ASN A 250 12.04 -7.98 -8.13
N PHE A 251 12.02 -9.03 -8.90
CA PHE A 251 13.00 -10.11 -8.82
C PHE A 251 14.18 -9.71 -9.73
N SER A 252 15.14 -8.95 -9.21
CA SER A 252 16.39 -8.70 -9.95
C SER A 252 17.21 -9.98 -9.95
N GLU A 253 17.50 -10.50 -11.12
CA GLU A 253 18.62 -11.44 -11.29
C GLU A 253 19.90 -10.65 -11.00
N ASP A 254 20.52 -10.90 -9.85
CA ASP A 254 21.89 -10.44 -9.55
C ASP A 254 22.93 -11.34 -10.23
#